data_045e1a265abb4b8f046092405fd5c564
#
_entry.id   045e1a265abb4b8f046092405fd5c564
#
_cell.length_a   1.000
_cell.length_b   1.000
_cell.length_c   1.000
_cell.angle_alpha   90.00
_cell.angle_beta   90.00
_cell.angle_gamma   90.00
#
_symmetry.space_group_name_H-M   'P 1'
#
loop_
_entity.id
_entity.type
_entity.pdbx_description
1 polymer ?
#
loop_
_entity_poly.entity_id
_entity_poly.type
_entity_poly.pdbx_seq_one_letter_code
_entity_poly.pdbx_strand_id
1 'polypeptide(L)'
;MIESAIKARKRRKVTEKVEKTEVLQGAENIRNFVLPRYATITENMDTCHDCHGPIAVTTAEPIWLELLKLEKRGIKIRFLTDITKENVSACKKFMTLKTSELRHLAGVKGNYAIADKMEYFENTISEGDEQPEHGIFTTVRGIVDSRQFLFDTLWRKSIPAEDRIKEIERGIQPSFTETLRDPLEINKIGFDLVESATEEIQIMFSTANGIGNSIRLLEVLVNKVRSEDNLKSRILIPVSNNSNDLIISESYLRKEQNSRIGIQYLDLELQTTFSILMVDTRYLLVVEYNTGNDIISEGYDSVAVATYSNSEATLLSYTSIFETLWIKSELAKQIKS
;
A
#
# COMPACT_ATOMS: atom_id res chain seq x y z
N MET A 1 -42.64 43.27 -21.68
CA MET A 1 -41.54 42.70 -20.86
C MET A 1 -42.01 41.52 -19.95
N ILE A 2 -43.24 41.44 -19.49
CA ILE A 2 -43.72 40.36 -18.62
C ILE A 2 -43.99 39.06 -19.40
N GLU A 3 -44.45 39.14 -20.67
CA GLU A 3 -44.74 37.95 -21.50
C GLU A 3 -43.43 37.20 -21.94
N SER A 4 -42.30 37.91 -22.12
CA SER A 4 -41.04 37.28 -22.44
C SER A 4 -40.44 36.49 -21.28
N ALA A 5 -40.67 36.95 -20.03
CA ALA A 5 -40.25 36.25 -18.81
C ALA A 5 -41.07 34.97 -18.55
N ILE A 6 -42.37 35.00 -18.92
CA ILE A 6 -43.27 33.83 -18.81
C ILE A 6 -42.93 32.76 -19.86
N LYS A 7 -42.51 33.17 -21.07
CA LYS A 7 -42.07 32.25 -22.11
C LYS A 7 -40.69 31.63 -21.82
N ALA A 8 -39.80 32.33 -21.11
CA ALA A 8 -38.52 31.80 -20.66
C ALA A 8 -38.69 30.77 -19.51
N ARG A 9 -39.69 30.95 -18.65
CA ARG A 9 -40.00 30.00 -17.56
C ARG A 9 -40.69 28.70 -18.05
N LYS A 10 -41.32 28.70 -19.20
CA LYS A 10 -41.92 27.51 -19.84
C LYS A 10 -40.94 26.61 -20.60
N ARG A 11 -39.71 27.00 -20.83
CA ARG A 11 -38.68 26.20 -21.55
C ARG A 11 -37.74 25.43 -20.68
N ARG A 12 -37.88 25.46 -19.35
CA ARG A 12 -37.14 24.59 -18.39
C ARG A 12 -38.09 23.67 -17.65
N LYS A 13 -38.95 22.93 -18.34
CA LYS A 13 -39.28 21.60 -17.87
C LYS A 13 -38.12 20.67 -18.23
N VAL A 14 -37.04 20.75 -17.48
CA VAL A 14 -36.19 19.60 -17.25
C VAL A 14 -37.18 18.56 -16.71
N THR A 15 -37.44 17.52 -17.48
CA THR A 15 -38.06 16.30 -16.97
C THR A 15 -37.15 15.87 -15.82
N GLU A 16 -37.54 16.14 -14.57
CA GLU A 16 -36.87 15.57 -13.42
C GLU A 16 -36.93 14.07 -13.64
N LYS A 17 -35.78 13.48 -14.04
CA LYS A 17 -35.64 12.04 -14.11
C LYS A 17 -35.91 11.57 -12.68
N VAL A 18 -36.97 10.79 -12.47
CA VAL A 18 -37.32 10.26 -11.17
C VAL A 18 -36.14 9.46 -10.67
N GLU A 19 -35.57 9.89 -9.55
CA GLU A 19 -34.48 9.17 -8.90
C GLU A 19 -35.01 7.82 -8.43
N LYS A 20 -34.25 6.76 -8.68
CA LYS A 20 -34.64 5.40 -8.30
C LYS A 20 -33.42 4.56 -7.92
N THR A 21 -33.69 3.53 -7.14
CA THR A 21 -32.73 2.45 -6.88
C THR A 21 -33.40 1.12 -7.24
N GLU A 22 -32.70 0.27 -7.94
CA GLU A 22 -33.15 -1.07 -8.32
C GLU A 22 -32.15 -2.10 -7.81
N VAL A 23 -32.67 -3.21 -7.29
CA VAL A 23 -31.89 -4.40 -6.91
C VAL A 23 -32.13 -5.45 -7.97
N LEU A 24 -31.06 -5.99 -8.52
CA LEU A 24 -31.07 -7.01 -9.56
C LEU A 24 -30.57 -8.32 -8.98
N GLN A 25 -31.20 -9.43 -9.36
CA GLN A 25 -30.80 -10.77 -8.92
C GLN A 25 -30.57 -11.67 -10.13
N GLY A 26 -29.47 -12.42 -10.08
CA GLY A 26 -29.05 -13.35 -11.09
C GLY A 26 -28.31 -12.73 -12.27
N ALA A 27 -27.25 -13.41 -12.72
CA ALA A 27 -26.31 -12.94 -13.74
C ALA A 27 -26.98 -12.55 -15.07
N GLU A 28 -28.01 -13.27 -15.49
CA GLU A 28 -28.73 -13.00 -16.75
C GLU A 28 -29.53 -11.69 -16.65
N ASN A 29 -30.23 -11.47 -15.55
CA ASN A 29 -30.99 -10.24 -15.31
C ASN A 29 -30.06 -9.04 -15.23
N ILE A 30 -28.92 -9.18 -14.53
CA ILE A 30 -27.88 -8.15 -14.45
C ILE A 30 -27.35 -7.81 -15.84
N ARG A 31 -27.00 -8.81 -16.64
CA ARG A 31 -26.51 -8.64 -18.01
C ARG A 31 -27.53 -7.91 -18.89
N ASN A 32 -28.77 -8.38 -18.89
CA ASN A 32 -29.86 -7.81 -19.69
C ASN A 32 -30.17 -6.37 -19.27
N PHE A 33 -29.93 -6.03 -18.03
CA PHE A 33 -30.11 -4.67 -17.51
C PHE A 33 -28.94 -3.74 -17.88
N VAL A 34 -27.69 -4.22 -17.77
CA VAL A 34 -26.48 -3.40 -17.89
C VAL A 34 -26.13 -3.14 -19.37
N LEU A 35 -26.16 -4.19 -20.22
CA LEU A 35 -25.69 -4.06 -21.61
C LEU A 35 -26.38 -2.95 -22.41
N PRO A 36 -27.72 -2.78 -22.38
CA PRO A 36 -28.37 -1.69 -23.13
C PRO A 36 -27.96 -0.28 -22.61
N ARG A 37 -27.51 -0.17 -21.37
CA ARG A 37 -27.12 1.11 -20.76
C ARG A 37 -25.83 1.67 -21.30
N TYR A 38 -24.92 0.84 -21.82
CA TYR A 38 -23.73 1.35 -22.52
C TYR A 38 -24.08 2.31 -23.66
N ALA A 39 -25.20 2.07 -24.35
CA ALA A 39 -25.66 2.94 -25.41
C ALA A 39 -26.12 4.34 -24.94
N THR A 40 -26.52 4.46 -23.67
CA THR A 40 -27.01 5.72 -23.09
C THR A 40 -25.90 6.61 -22.52
N ILE A 41 -24.68 6.09 -22.32
CA ILE A 41 -23.53 6.85 -21.83
C ILE A 41 -23.14 7.90 -22.87
N THR A 42 -22.96 9.16 -22.44
CA THR A 42 -22.76 10.29 -23.35
C THR A 42 -21.43 11.02 -23.17
N GLU A 43 -20.83 10.98 -21.98
CA GLU A 43 -19.63 11.76 -21.65
C GLU A 43 -18.48 10.89 -21.14
N ASN A 44 -18.74 10.13 -20.07
CA ASN A 44 -17.68 9.37 -19.39
C ASN A 44 -18.22 8.15 -18.66
N MET A 45 -17.31 7.19 -18.42
CA MET A 45 -17.54 6.04 -17.55
C MET A 45 -16.35 5.84 -16.63
N ASP A 46 -16.60 5.91 -15.32
CA ASP A 46 -15.63 5.61 -14.29
C ASP A 46 -15.94 4.22 -13.73
N THR A 47 -14.95 3.32 -13.70
CA THR A 47 -15.17 1.94 -13.26
C THR A 47 -14.05 1.48 -12.34
N CYS A 48 -14.42 0.78 -11.29
CA CYS A 48 -13.52 0.23 -10.30
C CYS A 48 -13.81 -1.25 -10.13
N HIS A 49 -12.78 -2.08 -10.28
CA HIS A 49 -12.88 -3.53 -10.16
C HIS A 49 -11.72 -4.08 -9.34
N ASP A 50 -11.95 -5.22 -8.70
CA ASP A 50 -10.89 -6.02 -8.09
C ASP A 50 -9.94 -6.62 -9.16
N CYS A 51 -9.00 -7.44 -8.74
CA CYS A 51 -8.01 -8.04 -9.64
C CYS A 51 -8.61 -8.98 -10.72
N HIS A 52 -9.84 -9.46 -10.56
CA HIS A 52 -10.53 -10.31 -11.54
C HIS A 52 -11.23 -9.49 -12.63
N GLY A 53 -11.57 -8.24 -12.33
CA GLY A 53 -12.30 -7.36 -13.23
C GLY A 53 -11.71 -7.21 -14.63
N PRO A 54 -10.39 -6.97 -14.80
CA PRO A 54 -9.78 -6.87 -16.13
C PRO A 54 -10.02 -8.10 -17.00
N ILE A 55 -9.91 -9.31 -16.42
CA ILE A 55 -10.14 -10.56 -17.13
C ILE A 55 -11.61 -10.63 -17.52
N ALA A 56 -12.52 -10.44 -16.56
CA ALA A 56 -13.96 -10.51 -16.83
C ALA A 56 -14.40 -9.54 -17.93
N VAL A 57 -13.96 -8.29 -17.89
CA VAL A 57 -14.32 -7.25 -18.86
C VAL A 57 -13.76 -7.54 -20.26
N THR A 58 -12.54 -8.07 -20.34
CA THR A 58 -11.89 -8.29 -21.64
C THR A 58 -12.20 -9.65 -22.28
N THR A 59 -12.70 -10.62 -21.52
CA THR A 59 -13.11 -11.95 -22.01
C THR A 59 -14.59 -12.03 -22.30
N ALA A 60 -15.44 -11.28 -21.60
CA ALA A 60 -16.87 -11.23 -21.87
C ALA A 60 -17.14 -10.45 -23.17
N GLU A 61 -17.28 -11.18 -24.28
CA GLU A 61 -17.45 -10.60 -25.63
C GLU A 61 -18.53 -9.50 -25.69
N PRO A 62 -19.73 -9.67 -25.13
CA PRO A 62 -20.75 -8.60 -25.16
C PRO A 62 -20.29 -7.30 -24.50
N ILE A 63 -19.60 -7.38 -23.36
CA ILE A 63 -19.08 -6.20 -22.65
C ILE A 63 -17.95 -5.55 -23.46
N TRP A 64 -17.03 -6.35 -23.98
CA TRP A 64 -15.92 -5.86 -24.79
C TRP A 64 -16.41 -5.12 -26.05
N LEU A 65 -17.42 -5.63 -26.73
CA LEU A 65 -18.04 -4.98 -27.89
C LEU A 65 -18.66 -3.62 -27.54
N GLU A 66 -19.31 -3.51 -26.37
CA GLU A 66 -19.85 -2.22 -25.89
C GLU A 66 -18.72 -1.23 -25.59
N LEU A 67 -17.62 -1.65 -24.98
CA LEU A 67 -16.46 -0.77 -24.74
C LEU A 67 -15.86 -0.24 -26.07
N LEU A 68 -15.76 -1.09 -27.10
CA LEU A 68 -15.33 -0.66 -28.44
C LEU A 68 -16.31 0.35 -29.07
N LYS A 69 -17.61 0.22 -28.79
CA LYS A 69 -18.61 1.23 -29.22
C LYS A 69 -18.46 2.55 -28.47
N LEU A 70 -18.18 2.50 -27.16
CA LEU A 70 -17.88 3.70 -26.36
C LEU A 70 -16.64 4.43 -26.92
N GLU A 71 -15.56 3.69 -27.20
CA GLU A 71 -14.36 4.24 -27.82
C GLU A 71 -14.67 4.95 -29.15
N LYS A 72 -15.41 4.29 -30.06
CA LYS A 72 -15.80 4.89 -31.35
C LYS A 72 -16.62 6.19 -31.17
N ARG A 73 -17.34 6.32 -30.07
CA ARG A 73 -18.11 7.52 -29.71
C ARG A 73 -17.28 8.57 -28.99
N GLY A 74 -16.00 8.29 -28.71
CA GLY A 74 -15.10 9.21 -28.00
C GLY A 74 -15.38 9.32 -26.50
N ILE A 75 -16.13 8.39 -25.92
CA ILE A 75 -16.45 8.38 -24.48
C ILE A 75 -15.18 8.07 -23.68
N LYS A 76 -14.91 8.89 -22.68
CA LYS A 76 -13.75 8.71 -21.78
C LYS A 76 -14.03 7.61 -20.76
N ILE A 77 -13.10 6.67 -20.63
CA ILE A 77 -13.21 5.58 -19.67
C ILE A 77 -12.03 5.65 -18.70
N ARG A 78 -12.30 5.76 -17.40
CA ARG A 78 -11.30 5.57 -16.36
C ARG A 78 -11.54 4.22 -15.69
N PHE A 79 -10.53 3.38 -15.69
CA PHE A 79 -10.58 2.05 -15.09
C PHE A 79 -9.56 1.93 -13.96
N LEU A 80 -10.02 1.65 -12.76
CA LEU A 80 -9.20 1.42 -11.58
C LEU A 80 -9.25 -0.06 -11.19
N THR A 81 -8.09 -0.69 -10.97
CA THR A 81 -8.02 -2.10 -10.58
C THR A 81 -6.71 -2.43 -9.86
N ASP A 82 -6.66 -3.58 -9.22
CA ASP A 82 -5.43 -4.18 -8.74
C ASP A 82 -4.77 -4.99 -9.88
N ILE A 83 -3.64 -4.50 -10.39
CA ILE A 83 -2.89 -5.17 -11.48
C ILE A 83 -1.93 -6.18 -10.88
N THR A 84 -2.13 -7.45 -11.20
CA THR A 84 -1.34 -8.60 -10.74
C THR A 84 -0.71 -9.34 -11.92
N LYS A 85 0.17 -10.31 -11.65
CA LYS A 85 0.78 -11.14 -12.71
C LYS A 85 -0.27 -11.87 -13.55
N GLU A 86 -1.36 -12.30 -12.92
CA GLU A 86 -2.43 -13.09 -13.53
C GLU A 86 -3.26 -12.25 -14.50
N ASN A 87 -3.45 -10.96 -14.25
CA ASN A 87 -4.32 -10.11 -15.07
C ASN A 87 -3.59 -9.12 -16.00
N VAL A 88 -2.24 -9.09 -16.00
CA VAL A 88 -1.44 -8.18 -16.86
C VAL A 88 -1.86 -8.26 -18.34
N SER A 89 -2.09 -9.45 -18.85
CA SER A 89 -2.48 -9.64 -20.26
C SER A 89 -3.82 -8.97 -20.57
N ALA A 90 -4.80 -9.11 -19.68
CA ALA A 90 -6.10 -8.47 -19.79
C ALA A 90 -5.99 -6.94 -19.67
N CYS A 91 -5.17 -6.46 -18.73
CA CYS A 91 -4.88 -5.02 -18.58
C CYS A 91 -4.27 -4.44 -19.86
N LYS A 92 -3.30 -5.10 -20.47
CA LYS A 92 -2.72 -4.68 -21.75
C LYS A 92 -3.75 -4.65 -22.87
N LYS A 93 -4.64 -5.66 -22.94
CA LYS A 93 -5.74 -5.65 -23.90
C LYS A 93 -6.67 -4.45 -23.67
N PHE A 94 -7.04 -4.15 -22.41
CA PHE A 94 -7.87 -3.00 -22.09
C PHE A 94 -7.21 -1.67 -22.50
N MET A 95 -5.91 -1.53 -22.31
CA MET A 95 -5.13 -0.34 -22.69
C MET A 95 -5.06 -0.12 -24.21
N THR A 96 -5.52 -1.04 -25.04
CA THR A 96 -5.66 -0.81 -26.50
C THR A 96 -6.79 0.17 -26.84
N LEU A 97 -7.72 0.41 -25.91
CA LEU A 97 -8.80 1.38 -26.06
C LEU A 97 -8.23 2.80 -25.91
N LYS A 98 -8.23 3.59 -26.99
CA LYS A 98 -7.58 4.91 -27.06
C LYS A 98 -8.22 5.99 -26.19
N THR A 99 -9.49 5.81 -25.81
CA THR A 99 -10.22 6.74 -24.94
C THR A 99 -10.21 6.31 -23.47
N SER A 100 -9.46 5.23 -23.16
CA SER A 100 -9.38 4.72 -21.79
C SER A 100 -8.08 5.11 -21.08
N GLU A 101 -8.16 5.27 -19.78
CA GLU A 101 -7.04 5.36 -18.86
C GLU A 101 -7.18 4.27 -17.81
N LEU A 102 -6.16 3.42 -17.68
CA LEU A 102 -6.09 2.34 -16.69
C LEU A 102 -5.10 2.72 -15.59
N ARG A 103 -5.51 2.55 -14.34
CA ARG A 103 -4.63 2.75 -13.18
C ARG A 103 -4.65 1.58 -12.21
N HIS A 104 -3.55 1.41 -11.52
CA HIS A 104 -3.36 0.40 -10.48
C HIS A 104 -3.53 0.99 -9.08
N LEU A 105 -4.27 0.28 -8.23
CA LEU A 105 -4.30 0.49 -6.80
C LEU A 105 -4.32 -0.88 -6.11
N ALA A 106 -3.28 -1.19 -5.34
CA ALA A 106 -3.16 -2.48 -4.65
C ALA A 106 -4.31 -2.70 -3.67
N GLY A 107 -4.86 -3.90 -3.66
CA GLY A 107 -5.93 -4.31 -2.75
C GLY A 107 -7.26 -3.60 -2.95
N VAL A 108 -7.47 -2.87 -4.04
CA VAL A 108 -8.77 -2.26 -4.33
C VAL A 108 -9.84 -3.33 -4.47
N LYS A 109 -10.97 -3.09 -3.83
CA LYS A 109 -12.15 -3.96 -3.84
C LYS A 109 -13.35 -3.22 -4.41
N GLY A 110 -14.28 -3.98 -4.95
CA GLY A 110 -15.52 -3.47 -5.54
C GLY A 110 -15.58 -3.78 -7.03
N ASN A 111 -16.81 -3.87 -7.54
CA ASN A 111 -17.09 -4.12 -8.94
C ASN A 111 -18.21 -3.17 -9.33
N TYR A 112 -17.87 -1.92 -9.60
CA TYR A 112 -18.85 -0.88 -9.88
C TYR A 112 -18.45 0.03 -11.05
N ALA A 113 -19.47 0.67 -11.62
CA ALA A 113 -19.32 1.68 -12.65
C ALA A 113 -20.19 2.90 -12.35
N ILE A 114 -19.70 4.08 -12.72
CA ILE A 114 -20.42 5.37 -12.68
C ILE A 114 -20.44 5.92 -14.10
N ALA A 115 -21.64 6.10 -14.63
CA ALA A 115 -21.85 6.64 -15.99
C ALA A 115 -22.30 8.09 -15.91
N ASP A 116 -21.64 8.98 -16.67
CA ASP A 116 -21.96 10.40 -16.81
C ASP A 116 -22.12 11.16 -15.48
N LYS A 117 -21.57 10.60 -14.36
CA LYS A 117 -21.79 11.06 -12.98
C LYS A 117 -23.26 11.15 -12.60
N MET A 118 -24.12 10.34 -13.20
CA MET A 118 -25.57 10.35 -13.02
C MET A 118 -26.14 8.98 -12.69
N GLU A 119 -25.46 7.92 -13.04
CA GLU A 119 -25.89 6.55 -12.84
C GLU A 119 -24.76 5.78 -12.16
N TYR A 120 -25.11 5.02 -11.13
CA TYR A 120 -24.19 4.11 -10.44
C TYR A 120 -24.71 2.70 -10.53
N PHE A 121 -23.82 1.77 -10.85
CA PHE A 121 -24.08 0.35 -10.85
C PHE A 121 -22.97 -0.38 -10.11
N GLU A 122 -23.33 -1.29 -9.21
CA GLU A 122 -22.41 -2.17 -8.49
C GLU A 122 -22.95 -3.60 -8.55
N ASN A 123 -22.06 -4.57 -8.69
CA ASN A 123 -22.40 -5.98 -8.56
C ASN A 123 -21.54 -6.66 -7.49
N THR A 124 -22.08 -7.72 -6.91
CA THR A 124 -21.39 -8.58 -5.96
C THR A 124 -21.18 -9.95 -6.59
N ILE A 125 -19.97 -10.47 -6.43
CA ILE A 125 -19.62 -11.85 -6.80
C ILE A 125 -19.26 -12.53 -5.49
N SER A 126 -19.96 -13.63 -5.15
CA SER A 126 -19.65 -14.40 -3.94
C SER A 126 -18.33 -15.16 -4.13
N GLU A 127 -17.65 -15.42 -3.01
CA GLU A 127 -16.36 -16.11 -3.03
C GLU A 127 -16.54 -17.54 -3.61
N GLY A 128 -15.85 -17.83 -4.72
CA GLY A 128 -15.97 -19.11 -5.43
C GLY A 128 -16.90 -19.09 -6.66
N ASP A 129 -17.64 -17.99 -6.89
CA ASP A 129 -18.50 -17.86 -8.06
C ASP A 129 -17.82 -17.09 -9.20
N GLU A 130 -18.11 -17.49 -10.44
CA GLU A 130 -17.59 -16.82 -11.64
C GLU A 130 -18.52 -15.69 -12.13
N GLN A 131 -19.75 -15.59 -11.63
CA GLN A 131 -20.77 -14.67 -12.12
C GLN A 131 -21.40 -13.88 -10.98
N PRO A 132 -21.83 -12.62 -11.25
CA PRO A 132 -22.47 -11.81 -10.24
C PRO A 132 -23.85 -12.34 -9.87
N GLU A 133 -24.12 -12.49 -8.57
CA GLU A 133 -25.41 -12.91 -8.06
C GLU A 133 -26.38 -11.73 -7.83
N HIS A 134 -25.85 -10.61 -7.39
CA HIS A 134 -26.64 -9.42 -7.05
C HIS A 134 -26.06 -8.17 -7.70
N GLY A 135 -26.92 -7.26 -8.09
CA GLY A 135 -26.56 -5.94 -8.59
C GLY A 135 -27.42 -4.84 -7.98
N ILE A 136 -26.84 -3.67 -7.78
CA ILE A 136 -27.54 -2.47 -7.35
C ILE A 136 -27.35 -1.40 -8.41
N PHE A 137 -28.44 -0.86 -8.92
CA PHE A 137 -28.42 0.31 -9.80
C PHE A 137 -29.12 1.47 -9.13
N THR A 138 -28.55 2.67 -9.24
CA THR A 138 -29.20 3.87 -8.69
C THR A 138 -28.91 5.12 -9.51
N THR A 139 -29.92 6.00 -9.56
CA THR A 139 -29.81 7.36 -10.08
C THR A 139 -30.00 8.41 -8.98
N VAL A 140 -30.09 7.98 -7.71
CA VAL A 140 -30.22 8.87 -6.55
C VAL A 140 -28.95 9.72 -6.43
N ARG A 141 -29.10 11.02 -6.62
CA ARG A 141 -28.00 11.97 -6.76
C ARG A 141 -27.01 11.88 -5.60
N GLY A 142 -27.50 11.88 -4.38
CA GLY A 142 -26.63 11.82 -3.20
C GLY A 142 -25.78 10.55 -3.13
N ILE A 143 -26.30 9.40 -3.61
CA ILE A 143 -25.55 8.15 -3.68
C ILE A 143 -24.50 8.23 -4.79
N VAL A 144 -24.88 8.67 -5.98
CA VAL A 144 -23.95 8.78 -7.12
C VAL A 144 -22.81 9.74 -6.78
N ASP A 145 -23.09 10.91 -6.22
CA ASP A 145 -22.08 11.91 -5.83
C ASP A 145 -21.11 11.35 -4.77
N SER A 146 -21.61 10.60 -3.79
CA SER A 146 -20.80 9.94 -2.77
C SER A 146 -19.85 8.89 -3.40
N ARG A 147 -20.34 8.07 -4.33
CA ARG A 147 -19.55 7.06 -5.03
C ARG A 147 -18.53 7.68 -5.98
N GLN A 148 -18.89 8.76 -6.66
CA GLN A 148 -17.95 9.53 -7.49
C GLN A 148 -16.82 10.12 -6.66
N PHE A 149 -17.13 10.68 -5.49
CA PHE A 149 -16.10 11.19 -4.57
C PHE A 149 -15.14 10.08 -4.11
N LEU A 150 -15.68 8.89 -3.79
CA LEU A 150 -14.86 7.73 -3.43
C LEU A 150 -13.94 7.32 -4.60
N PHE A 151 -14.50 7.18 -5.81
CA PHE A 151 -13.72 6.84 -7.00
C PHE A 151 -12.61 7.86 -7.23
N ASP A 152 -12.91 9.16 -7.23
CA ASP A 152 -11.91 10.21 -7.45
C ASP A 152 -10.82 10.24 -6.37
N THR A 153 -11.15 9.83 -5.14
CA THR A 153 -10.20 9.69 -4.03
C THR A 153 -9.24 8.52 -4.27
N LEU A 154 -9.76 7.36 -4.65
CA LEU A 154 -8.96 6.18 -4.99
C LEU A 154 -8.11 6.42 -6.25
N TRP A 155 -8.69 7.09 -7.26
CA TRP A 155 -7.98 7.46 -8.50
C TRP A 155 -6.74 8.32 -8.25
N ARG A 156 -6.83 9.29 -7.34
CA ARG A 156 -5.68 10.14 -6.96
C ARG A 156 -4.57 9.38 -6.25
N LYS A 157 -4.91 8.30 -5.55
CA LYS A 157 -3.94 7.44 -4.84
C LYS A 157 -3.32 6.37 -5.74
N SER A 158 -3.88 6.14 -6.92
CA SER A 158 -3.45 5.10 -7.85
C SER A 158 -2.27 5.53 -8.71
N ILE A 159 -1.54 4.57 -9.24
CA ILE A 159 -0.43 4.78 -10.18
C ILE A 159 -0.83 4.38 -11.61
N PRO A 160 -0.19 4.93 -12.65
CA PRO A 160 -0.41 4.51 -14.03
C PRO A 160 -0.20 3.00 -14.21
N ALA A 161 -1.04 2.36 -15.04
CA ALA A 161 -0.94 0.93 -15.29
C ALA A 161 0.38 0.52 -15.93
N GLU A 162 0.93 1.37 -16.81
CA GLU A 162 2.21 1.14 -17.47
C GLU A 162 3.35 0.95 -16.48
N ASP A 163 3.37 1.72 -15.41
CA ASP A 163 4.42 1.67 -14.40
C ASP A 163 4.32 0.36 -13.61
N ARG A 164 3.11 -0.02 -13.19
CA ARG A 164 2.87 -1.29 -12.51
C ARG A 164 3.18 -2.50 -13.38
N ILE A 165 2.81 -2.46 -14.65
CA ILE A 165 3.09 -3.55 -15.60
C ILE A 165 4.60 -3.71 -15.79
N LYS A 166 5.35 -2.61 -15.95
CA LYS A 166 6.83 -2.64 -16.04
C LYS A 166 7.46 -3.26 -14.80
N GLU A 167 6.97 -2.93 -13.60
CA GLU A 167 7.45 -3.52 -12.34
C GLU A 167 7.26 -5.05 -12.36
N ILE A 168 6.04 -5.50 -12.70
CA ILE A 168 5.73 -6.94 -12.77
C ILE A 168 6.61 -7.66 -13.80
N GLU A 169 6.77 -7.10 -14.99
CA GLU A 169 7.54 -7.71 -16.09
C GLU A 169 9.03 -7.77 -15.80
N ARG A 170 9.55 -6.80 -15.05
CA ARG A 170 10.95 -6.77 -14.60
C ARG A 170 11.19 -7.58 -13.33
N GLY A 171 10.14 -8.11 -12.71
CA GLY A 171 10.22 -8.78 -11.41
C GLY A 171 10.57 -7.82 -10.26
N ILE A 172 10.36 -6.52 -10.45
CA ILE A 172 10.60 -5.50 -9.43
C ILE A 172 9.39 -5.48 -8.51
N GLN A 173 9.62 -5.55 -7.20
CA GLN A 173 8.55 -5.32 -6.23
C GLN A 173 8.13 -3.84 -6.23
N PRO A 174 6.81 -3.54 -6.11
CA PRO A 174 6.36 -2.16 -6.02
C PRO A 174 7.05 -1.44 -4.87
N SER A 175 7.52 -0.22 -5.13
CA SER A 175 8.00 0.64 -4.06
C SER A 175 6.82 1.07 -3.19
N PHE A 176 6.96 0.90 -1.89
CA PHE A 176 5.96 1.35 -0.92
C PHE A 176 6.61 2.06 0.26
N THR A 177 5.83 2.89 0.93
CA THR A 177 6.16 3.45 2.24
C THR A 177 4.86 3.55 3.03
N GLU A 178 4.81 2.82 4.13
CA GLU A 178 3.64 2.71 4.99
C GLU A 178 3.94 3.26 6.38
N THR A 179 2.95 3.90 6.98
CA THR A 179 3.02 4.39 8.37
C THR A 179 2.19 3.48 9.25
N LEU A 180 2.83 2.84 10.21
CA LEU A 180 2.25 1.88 11.14
C LEU A 180 2.08 2.52 12.51
N ARG A 181 0.98 2.20 13.20
CA ARG A 181 0.68 2.72 14.55
C ARG A 181 0.37 1.62 15.57
N ASP A 182 0.05 0.42 15.10
CA ASP A 182 -0.21 -0.72 15.99
C ASP A 182 1.13 -1.36 16.39
N PRO A 183 1.51 -1.35 17.69
CA PRO A 183 2.75 -1.96 18.16
C PRO A 183 2.85 -3.45 17.88
N LEU A 184 1.72 -4.18 17.85
CA LEU A 184 1.72 -5.62 17.53
C LEU A 184 2.05 -5.86 16.07
N GLU A 185 1.49 -5.05 15.18
CA GLU A 185 1.80 -5.09 13.74
C GLU A 185 3.26 -4.73 13.47
N ILE A 186 3.76 -3.66 14.12
CA ILE A 186 5.17 -3.22 14.01
C ILE A 186 6.12 -4.34 14.42
N ASN A 187 5.86 -4.98 15.56
CA ASN A 187 6.68 -6.11 16.03
C ASN A 187 6.63 -7.31 15.09
N LYS A 188 5.43 -7.66 14.62
CA LYS A 188 5.25 -8.75 13.65
C LYS A 188 6.09 -8.49 12.39
N ILE A 189 6.00 -7.30 11.81
CA ILE A 189 6.81 -6.92 10.63
C ILE A 189 8.30 -7.00 10.95
N GLY A 190 8.73 -6.54 12.12
CA GLY A 190 10.13 -6.65 12.55
C GLY A 190 10.62 -8.11 12.58
N PHE A 191 9.83 -9.04 13.14
CA PHE A 191 10.14 -10.46 13.14
C PHE A 191 10.15 -11.06 11.73
N ASP A 192 9.12 -10.78 10.93
CA ASP A 192 8.99 -11.28 9.56
C ASP A 192 10.18 -10.82 8.69
N LEU A 193 10.66 -9.59 8.87
CA LEU A 193 11.84 -9.05 8.18
C LEU A 193 13.11 -9.79 8.56
N VAL A 194 13.36 -10.00 9.86
CA VAL A 194 14.55 -10.75 10.33
C VAL A 194 14.51 -12.19 9.83
N GLU A 195 13.36 -12.84 9.88
CA GLU A 195 13.17 -14.21 9.38
C GLU A 195 13.39 -14.32 7.87
N SER A 196 13.04 -13.30 7.10
CA SER A 196 13.20 -13.27 5.64
C SER A 196 14.61 -12.95 5.16
N ALA A 197 15.50 -12.51 6.04
CA ALA A 197 16.84 -12.05 5.70
C ALA A 197 17.69 -13.15 5.05
N THR A 198 18.47 -12.78 4.02
CA THR A 198 19.34 -13.69 3.26
C THR A 198 20.78 -13.23 3.14
N GLU A 199 21.04 -11.92 3.23
CA GLU A 199 22.37 -11.32 3.00
C GLU A 199 22.87 -10.55 4.24
N GLU A 200 22.14 -9.52 4.67
CA GLU A 200 22.55 -8.68 5.79
C GLU A 200 21.37 -8.11 6.57
N ILE A 201 21.56 -8.10 7.92
CA ILE A 201 20.66 -7.40 8.85
C ILE A 201 21.44 -6.27 9.52
N GLN A 202 20.94 -5.04 9.42
CA GLN A 202 21.50 -3.85 10.08
C GLN A 202 20.49 -3.32 11.09
N ILE A 203 20.91 -3.17 12.35
CA ILE A 203 20.08 -2.62 13.41
C ILE A 203 20.79 -1.44 14.06
N MET A 204 20.08 -0.34 14.25
CA MET A 204 20.48 0.77 15.11
C MET A 204 19.42 1.00 16.17
N PHE A 205 19.79 0.93 17.43
CA PHE A 205 18.91 1.25 18.53
C PHE A 205 18.94 2.74 18.89
N SER A 206 17.79 3.29 19.27
CA SER A 206 17.67 4.68 19.71
C SER A 206 18.30 4.93 21.08
N THR A 207 18.14 3.97 21.98
CA THR A 207 18.64 4.01 23.35
C THR A 207 19.08 2.61 23.77
N ALA A 208 19.89 2.52 24.83
CA ALA A 208 20.25 1.22 25.41
C ALA A 208 19.01 0.47 25.97
N ASN A 209 17.99 1.19 26.44
CA ASN A 209 16.72 0.61 26.92
C ASN A 209 15.90 0.00 25.78
N GLY A 210 16.03 0.50 24.52
CA GLY A 210 15.41 -0.11 23.34
C GLY A 210 15.84 -1.55 23.10
N ILE A 211 17.01 -1.94 23.63
CA ILE A 211 17.50 -3.34 23.55
C ILE A 211 16.67 -4.26 24.44
N GLY A 212 16.34 -3.83 25.66
CA GLY A 212 15.52 -4.63 26.58
C GLY A 212 14.18 -5.04 25.97
N ASN A 213 13.51 -4.11 25.29
CA ASN A 213 12.25 -4.35 24.59
C ASN A 213 12.42 -5.20 23.33
N SER A 214 13.65 -5.30 22.79
CA SER A 214 13.98 -6.00 21.54
C SER A 214 14.69 -7.34 21.78
N ILE A 215 14.79 -7.85 23.02
CA ILE A 215 15.50 -9.10 23.32
C ILE A 215 14.98 -10.25 22.45
N ARG A 216 13.66 -10.40 22.30
CA ARG A 216 13.07 -11.44 21.44
C ARG A 216 13.48 -11.30 19.98
N LEU A 217 13.57 -10.08 19.47
CA LEU A 217 14.01 -9.81 18.09
C LEU A 217 15.49 -10.19 17.93
N LEU A 218 16.33 -9.90 18.94
CA LEU A 218 17.73 -10.28 18.94
C LEU A 218 17.91 -11.81 19.04
N GLU A 219 17.05 -12.53 19.79
CA GLU A 219 17.03 -13.99 19.82
C GLU A 219 16.75 -14.59 18.44
N VAL A 220 15.72 -14.08 17.75
CA VAL A 220 15.39 -14.50 16.38
C VAL A 220 16.55 -14.20 15.44
N LEU A 221 17.14 -13.01 15.52
CA LEU A 221 18.30 -12.62 14.71
C LEU A 221 19.49 -13.56 14.91
N VAL A 222 19.85 -13.83 16.15
CA VAL A 222 20.97 -14.75 16.47
C VAL A 222 20.72 -16.13 15.89
N ASN A 223 19.51 -16.68 16.10
CA ASN A 223 19.14 -17.99 15.57
C ASN A 223 19.17 -17.99 14.04
N LYS A 224 18.67 -16.93 13.39
CA LYS A 224 18.68 -16.80 11.94
C LYS A 224 20.11 -16.72 11.38
N VAL A 225 20.99 -15.92 11.98
CA VAL A 225 22.40 -15.82 11.56
C VAL A 225 23.14 -17.15 11.77
N ARG A 226 22.75 -17.97 12.75
CA ARG A 226 23.31 -19.31 12.95
C ARG A 226 22.89 -20.30 11.88
N SER A 227 21.63 -20.26 11.47
CA SER A 227 21.05 -21.19 10.47
C SER A 227 21.47 -20.89 9.02
N GLU A 228 21.86 -19.65 8.73
CA GLU A 228 22.19 -19.20 7.39
C GLU A 228 23.68 -18.82 7.25
N ASP A 229 24.44 -19.59 6.51
CA ASP A 229 25.93 -19.44 6.45
C ASP A 229 26.40 -18.12 5.82
N ASN A 230 25.63 -17.53 4.94
CA ASN A 230 25.99 -16.28 4.24
C ASN A 230 25.45 -15.01 4.92
N LEU A 231 24.55 -15.15 5.90
CA LEU A 231 23.93 -14.02 6.54
C LEU A 231 24.86 -13.36 7.56
N LYS A 232 24.97 -12.04 7.49
CA LYS A 232 25.72 -11.19 8.42
C LYS A 232 24.78 -10.24 9.13
N SER A 233 25.17 -9.79 10.33
CA SER A 233 24.46 -8.76 11.06
C SER A 233 25.41 -7.71 11.60
N ARG A 234 24.98 -6.43 11.54
CA ARG A 234 25.66 -5.29 12.13
C ARG A 234 24.72 -4.52 13.05
N ILE A 235 25.13 -4.35 14.30
CA ILE A 235 24.30 -3.76 15.35
C ILE A 235 25.01 -2.52 15.93
N LEU A 236 24.34 -1.37 15.89
CA LEU A 236 24.76 -0.12 16.52
C LEU A 236 23.99 0.10 17.82
N ILE A 237 24.72 0.27 18.92
CA ILE A 237 24.16 0.45 20.25
C ILE A 237 24.63 1.79 20.82
N PRO A 238 23.74 2.72 21.19
CA PRO A 238 24.16 3.95 21.88
C PRO A 238 24.69 3.62 23.27
N VAL A 239 25.79 4.26 23.66
CA VAL A 239 26.32 4.13 25.01
C VAL A 239 25.40 4.93 25.95
N SER A 240 24.85 4.24 26.95
CA SER A 240 24.12 4.86 28.06
C SER A 240 25.02 5.01 29.26
N ASN A 241 24.84 6.10 30.01
CA ASN A 241 25.48 6.28 31.32
C ASN A 241 24.91 5.29 32.37
N ASN A 242 23.90 4.51 32.02
CA ASN A 242 23.26 3.50 32.88
C ASN A 242 23.92 2.14 32.63
N SER A 243 24.80 1.71 33.53
CA SER A 243 25.63 0.51 33.39
C SER A 243 24.85 -0.81 33.32
N ASN A 244 23.62 -0.88 33.83
CA ASN A 244 22.85 -2.13 33.88
C ASN A 244 22.33 -2.58 32.52
N ASP A 245 21.92 -1.66 31.65
CA ASP A 245 21.35 -1.96 30.34
C ASP A 245 22.42 -2.41 29.34
N LEU A 246 23.63 -1.86 29.48
CA LEU A 246 24.81 -2.30 28.72
C LEU A 246 25.22 -3.72 29.13
N ILE A 247 25.15 -4.06 30.42
CA ILE A 247 25.55 -5.39 30.93
C ILE A 247 24.59 -6.45 30.39
N ILE A 248 23.29 -6.21 30.34
CA ILE A 248 22.30 -7.16 29.84
C ILE A 248 22.51 -7.40 28.36
N SER A 249 22.63 -6.33 27.54
CA SER A 249 22.87 -6.42 26.11
C SER A 249 24.21 -7.08 25.76
N GLU A 250 25.28 -6.71 26.48
CA GLU A 250 26.59 -7.33 26.30
C GLU A 250 26.61 -8.82 26.75
N SER A 251 25.97 -9.14 27.86
CA SER A 251 25.93 -10.55 28.33
C SER A 251 25.20 -11.46 27.37
N TYR A 252 24.17 -10.95 26.69
CA TYR A 252 23.41 -11.70 25.70
C TYR A 252 24.16 -11.82 24.38
N LEU A 253 24.67 -10.72 23.85
CA LEU A 253 25.35 -10.67 22.54
C LEU A 253 26.79 -11.21 22.58
N ARG A 254 27.52 -11.08 23.73
CA ARG A 254 28.88 -11.62 23.88
C ARG A 254 28.90 -13.13 24.15
N LYS A 255 27.84 -13.72 24.71
CA LYS A 255 27.71 -15.20 24.79
C LYS A 255 27.72 -15.85 23.41
N GLU A 256 27.38 -15.06 22.38
CA GLU A 256 27.32 -15.47 21.02
C GLU A 256 28.58 -15.05 20.28
N GLN A 257 29.67 -15.83 20.45
CA GLN A 257 30.92 -15.64 19.68
C GLN A 257 30.74 -16.00 18.18
N ASN A 258 29.80 -15.38 17.53
CA ASN A 258 29.60 -15.56 16.11
C ASN A 258 30.29 -14.41 15.37
N SER A 259 31.36 -14.70 14.61
CA SER A 259 32.12 -13.73 13.84
C SER A 259 31.29 -12.97 12.77
N ARG A 260 30.06 -13.44 12.51
CA ARG A 260 29.14 -12.83 11.54
C ARG A 260 28.21 -11.77 12.16
N ILE A 261 28.25 -11.60 13.50
CA ILE A 261 27.51 -10.55 14.21
C ILE A 261 28.49 -9.48 14.67
N GLY A 262 28.53 -8.35 13.96
CA GLY A 262 29.31 -7.19 14.35
C GLY A 262 28.53 -6.28 15.29
N ILE A 263 29.16 -5.85 16.40
CA ILE A 263 28.56 -4.93 17.37
C ILE A 263 29.46 -3.73 17.54
N GLN A 264 28.89 -2.55 17.40
CA GLN A 264 29.57 -1.27 17.63
C GLN A 264 28.80 -0.42 18.64
N TYR A 265 29.52 0.30 19.47
CA TYR A 265 28.98 1.19 20.47
C TYR A 265 29.16 2.65 20.00
N LEU A 266 28.05 3.39 20.01
CA LEU A 266 28.04 4.80 19.64
C LEU A 266 28.19 5.65 20.90
N ASP A 267 29.29 6.41 20.98
CA ASP A 267 29.47 7.46 21.95
C ASP A 267 28.77 8.71 21.41
N LEU A 268 27.44 8.80 21.62
CA LEU A 268 26.63 9.84 21.05
C LEU A 268 26.11 10.80 22.12
N GLU A 269 26.49 12.06 22.00
CA GLU A 269 25.67 13.18 22.51
C GLU A 269 24.32 13.31 21.76
N LEU A 270 24.14 12.62 20.64
CA LEU A 270 22.94 12.60 19.83
C LEU A 270 21.93 11.59 20.40
N GLN A 271 20.94 12.09 21.12
CA GLN A 271 19.75 11.33 21.48
C GLN A 271 18.90 11.14 20.21
N THR A 272 19.00 9.97 19.59
CA THR A 272 18.07 9.59 18.52
C THR A 272 16.79 9.05 19.15
N THR A 273 15.64 9.52 18.67
CA THR A 273 14.31 9.07 19.15
C THR A 273 13.75 7.91 18.31
N PHE A 274 14.57 7.33 17.45
CA PHE A 274 14.14 6.27 16.55
C PHE A 274 15.15 5.12 16.51
N SER A 275 14.65 3.90 16.31
CA SER A 275 15.43 2.70 15.98
C SER A 275 15.23 2.35 14.51
N ILE A 276 16.25 1.74 13.90
CA ILE A 276 16.25 1.33 12.50
C ILE A 276 16.50 -0.17 12.42
N LEU A 277 15.73 -0.86 11.61
CA LEU A 277 16.00 -2.21 11.12
C LEU A 277 16.04 -2.17 9.59
N MET A 278 17.17 -2.54 9.00
CA MET A 278 17.30 -2.72 7.54
C MET A 278 17.67 -4.16 7.24
N VAL A 279 17.04 -4.73 6.21
CA VAL A 279 17.25 -6.11 5.79
C VAL A 279 17.57 -6.15 4.30
N ASP A 280 18.70 -6.79 3.96
CA ASP A 280 19.17 -7.07 2.60
C ASP A 280 19.25 -5.83 1.69
N THR A 281 19.33 -4.63 2.26
CA THR A 281 19.22 -3.35 1.54
C THR A 281 17.94 -3.26 0.69
N ARG A 282 16.90 -3.99 1.07
CA ARG A 282 15.61 -4.08 0.38
C ARG A 282 14.44 -3.58 1.21
N TYR A 283 14.54 -3.71 2.52
CA TYR A 283 13.47 -3.34 3.45
C TYR A 283 14.00 -2.51 4.61
N LEU A 284 13.21 -1.54 5.01
CA LEU A 284 13.49 -0.63 6.12
C LEU A 284 12.29 -0.57 7.05
N LEU A 285 12.52 -0.71 8.35
CA LEU A 285 11.58 -0.40 9.41
C LEU A 285 12.22 0.62 10.35
N VAL A 286 11.66 1.82 10.39
CA VAL A 286 12.05 2.89 11.34
C VAL A 286 10.99 2.97 12.40
N VAL A 287 11.36 2.81 13.67
CA VAL A 287 10.43 2.88 14.81
C VAL A 287 10.74 4.13 15.61
N GLU A 288 9.78 5.03 15.72
CA GLU A 288 9.86 6.24 16.52
C GLU A 288 9.21 6.02 17.88
N TYR A 289 9.83 6.56 18.95
CA TYR A 289 9.35 6.42 20.32
C TYR A 289 8.86 7.75 20.87
N ASN A 290 7.85 7.68 21.74
CA ASN A 290 7.34 8.85 22.44
C ASN A 290 8.41 9.43 23.39
N THR A 291 8.64 10.74 23.30
CA THR A 291 9.62 11.47 24.13
C THR A 291 8.97 12.11 25.37
N GLY A 292 7.79 11.65 25.80
CA GLY A 292 7.10 12.19 26.99
C GLY A 292 7.88 11.99 28.29
N ASN A 293 7.73 12.94 29.24
CA ASN A 293 8.47 12.96 30.51
C ASN A 293 8.19 11.79 31.49
N ASP A 294 7.32 10.87 31.13
CA ASP A 294 7.03 9.67 31.92
C ASP A 294 7.89 8.49 31.45
N ILE A 295 9.16 8.51 31.85
CA ILE A 295 10.21 7.53 31.52
C ILE A 295 9.98 6.16 32.21
N ILE A 296 8.80 5.83 32.66
CA ILE A 296 8.53 4.59 33.41
C ILE A 296 7.36 3.79 32.82
N SER A 297 7.26 3.69 31.52
CA SER A 297 6.49 2.57 30.91
C SER A 297 7.45 1.70 30.11
N GLU A 298 8.00 0.70 30.78
CA GLU A 298 8.65 -0.43 30.11
C GLU A 298 7.60 -1.18 29.31
N GLY A 299 7.66 -1.12 27.96
CA GLY A 299 6.77 -1.94 27.15
C GLY A 299 6.34 -1.32 25.82
N TYR A 300 5.38 -1.97 25.21
CA TYR A 300 4.79 -1.63 23.90
C TYR A 300 4.19 -0.20 23.80
N ASP A 301 3.91 0.43 24.95
CA ASP A 301 3.29 1.77 25.04
C ASP A 301 4.23 2.92 24.66
N SER A 302 5.54 2.65 24.51
CA SER A 302 6.53 3.68 24.14
C SER A 302 6.63 3.93 22.63
N VAL A 303 6.08 3.07 21.79
CA VAL A 303 6.11 3.21 20.33
C VAL A 303 5.08 4.26 19.90
N ALA A 304 5.53 5.33 19.23
CA ALA A 304 4.67 6.38 18.71
C ALA A 304 4.15 6.02 17.30
N VAL A 305 5.06 5.67 16.41
CA VAL A 305 4.78 5.39 15.02
C VAL A 305 5.96 4.62 14.40
N ALA A 306 5.71 3.84 13.36
CA ALA A 306 6.78 3.28 12.55
C ALA A 306 6.55 3.55 11.07
N THR A 307 7.67 3.64 10.33
CA THR A 307 7.69 3.71 8.87
C THR A 307 8.27 2.41 8.33
N TYR A 308 7.47 1.68 7.54
CA TYR A 308 7.90 0.49 6.82
C TYR A 308 8.00 0.79 5.33
N SER A 309 9.15 0.50 4.70
CA SER A 309 9.41 0.90 3.32
C SER A 309 10.37 -0.04 2.60
N ASN A 310 10.18 -0.19 1.29
CA ASN A 310 11.14 -0.74 0.36
C ASN A 310 11.58 0.30 -0.70
N SER A 311 11.30 1.58 -0.46
CA SER A 311 11.70 2.68 -1.35
C SER A 311 13.22 2.80 -1.41
N GLU A 312 13.80 2.68 -2.60
CA GLU A 312 15.25 2.78 -2.83
C GLU A 312 15.82 4.10 -2.28
N ALA A 313 15.16 5.23 -2.53
CA ALA A 313 15.62 6.53 -2.05
C ALA A 313 15.62 6.60 -0.51
N THR A 314 14.62 6.02 0.14
CA THR A 314 14.54 5.96 1.60
C THR A 314 15.62 5.03 2.15
N LEU A 315 15.78 3.84 1.59
CA LEU A 315 16.82 2.87 1.96
C LEU A 315 18.21 3.48 1.84
N LEU A 316 18.55 4.10 0.71
CA LEU A 316 19.86 4.75 0.51
C LEU A 316 20.16 5.82 1.58
N SER A 317 19.15 6.60 1.96
CA SER A 317 19.31 7.64 2.98
C SER A 317 19.66 7.04 4.34
N TYR A 318 18.91 6.02 4.77
CA TYR A 318 19.15 5.38 6.08
C TYR A 318 20.40 4.50 6.08
N THR A 319 20.73 3.84 4.96
CA THR A 319 22.00 3.13 4.81
C THR A 319 23.19 4.09 4.96
N SER A 320 23.12 5.27 4.35
CA SER A 320 24.19 6.28 4.47
C SER A 320 24.38 6.77 5.91
N ILE A 321 23.29 6.93 6.66
CA ILE A 321 23.33 7.28 8.08
C ILE A 321 23.99 6.15 8.87
N PHE A 322 23.55 4.91 8.68
CA PHE A 322 24.10 3.74 9.36
C PHE A 322 25.60 3.58 9.11
N GLU A 323 26.04 3.61 7.86
CA GLU A 323 27.45 3.47 7.48
C GLU A 323 28.31 4.59 8.07
N THR A 324 27.83 5.82 8.06
CA THR A 324 28.54 6.95 8.66
C THR A 324 28.76 6.73 10.17
N LEU A 325 27.75 6.26 10.88
CA LEU A 325 27.83 5.99 12.31
C LEU A 325 28.70 4.77 12.61
N TRP A 326 28.61 3.73 11.77
CA TRP A 326 29.45 2.54 11.87
C TRP A 326 30.93 2.88 11.76
N ILE A 327 31.34 3.60 10.72
CA ILE A 327 32.72 4.04 10.52
C ILE A 327 33.19 4.94 11.67
N LYS A 328 32.36 5.87 12.14
CA LYS A 328 32.71 6.71 13.30
C LYS A 328 33.03 5.88 14.54
N SER A 329 32.22 4.83 14.81
CA SER A 329 32.43 3.99 15.97
C SER A 329 33.69 3.12 15.86
N GLU A 330 34.04 2.67 14.65
CA GLU A 330 35.29 1.95 14.38
C GLU A 330 36.54 2.84 14.62
N LEU A 331 36.50 4.06 14.10
CA LEU A 331 37.60 5.01 14.30
C LEU A 331 37.76 5.39 15.79
N ALA A 332 36.67 5.56 16.53
CA ALA A 332 36.72 5.84 17.96
C ALA A 332 37.37 4.71 18.78
N LYS A 333 37.21 3.45 18.37
CA LYS A 333 37.89 2.30 18.99
C LYS A 333 39.39 2.32 18.74
N GLN A 334 39.81 2.64 17.50
CA GLN A 334 41.24 2.67 17.16
C GLN A 334 42.02 3.79 17.89
N ILE A 335 41.35 4.88 18.26
CA ILE A 335 41.95 5.99 19.02
C ILE A 335 42.08 5.67 20.50
N LYS A 336 41.19 4.80 21.04
CA LYS A 336 41.18 4.41 22.46
C LYS A 336 42.05 3.15 22.75
N SER A 337 42.47 2.42 21.72
CA SER A 337 43.41 1.27 21.79
C SER A 337 44.86 1.74 21.64
#